data_071326883b2bbf257724f02fd93eade0
#
_entry.id   071326883b2bbf257724f02fd93eade0
#
_cell.length_a   1.000
_cell.length_b   1.000
_cell.length_c   1.000
_cell.angle_alpha   90.00
_cell.angle_beta   90.00
_cell.angle_gamma   90.00
#
_symmetry.space_group_name_H-M   'P 1'
#
loop_
_entity.id
_entity.type
_entity.pdbx_description
1 polymer ?
#
loop_
_entity_poly.entity_id
_entity_poly.type
_entity_poly.pdbx_seq_one_letter_code
_entity_poly.pdbx_strand_id
1 'polypeptide(L)'
;MKKSFVLGLVLVVLSLSGCKMLIALFDNVTVTFDLNGGHINGSTEKVTRTGNPEDEFLLPQNPFKNAHASTRYRFDGWKAKERSYDFDYETFIDKKKQVATFPEGDITYVAIWTIVQ
;
A
#
# COMPACT_ATOMS: atom_id res chain seq x y z
N MET A 1 48.16 17.12 4.14
CA MET A 1 47.60 17.38 2.83
C MET A 1 46.94 16.19 2.23
N LYS A 2 47.58 15.06 2.10
CA LYS A 2 47.01 13.87 1.52
C LYS A 2 45.78 13.37 2.29
N LYS A 3 45.83 13.45 3.61
CA LYS A 3 44.73 12.97 4.46
C LYS A 3 43.44 13.77 4.26
N SER A 4 43.56 15.09 4.18
CA SER A 4 42.37 15.93 4.01
C SER A 4 41.77 15.77 2.62
N PHE A 5 42.58 15.52 1.61
CA PHE A 5 42.09 15.27 0.27
C PHE A 5 41.33 13.96 0.20
N VAL A 6 41.87 12.90 0.77
CA VAL A 6 41.20 11.59 0.80
C VAL A 6 39.91 11.67 1.62
N LEU A 7 39.95 12.39 2.72
CA LEU A 7 38.78 12.58 3.56
C LEU A 7 37.65 13.28 2.80
N GLY A 8 38.01 14.31 2.02
CA GLY A 8 37.03 15.01 1.21
C GLY A 8 36.37 14.11 0.16
N LEU A 9 37.15 13.23 -0.45
CA LEU A 9 36.64 12.30 -1.43
C LEU A 9 35.66 11.30 -0.79
N VAL A 10 36.00 10.77 0.36
CA VAL A 10 35.15 9.85 1.10
C VAL A 10 33.82 10.51 1.50
N LEU A 11 33.91 11.77 1.95
CA LEU A 11 32.70 12.52 2.30
C LEU A 11 31.74 12.70 1.11
N VAL A 12 32.31 12.97 -0.07
CA VAL A 12 31.46 13.11 -1.27
C VAL A 12 30.72 11.81 -1.57
N VAL A 13 31.40 10.68 -1.49
CA VAL A 13 30.77 9.38 -1.72
C VAL A 13 29.68 9.10 -0.69
N LEU A 14 29.95 9.39 0.58
CA LEU A 14 28.97 9.22 1.63
C LEU A 14 27.76 10.13 1.45
N SER A 15 27.97 11.35 1.00
CA SER A 15 26.87 12.27 0.72
C SER A 15 25.94 11.74 -0.35
N LEU A 16 26.47 11.17 -1.42
CA LEU A 16 25.66 10.58 -2.47
C LEU A 16 24.85 9.41 -1.96
N SER A 17 25.46 8.53 -1.18
CA SER A 17 24.75 7.41 -0.56
C SER A 17 23.68 7.89 0.40
N GLY A 18 24.00 8.91 1.20
CA GLY A 18 23.06 9.50 2.14
C GLY A 18 21.86 10.12 1.44
N CYS A 19 22.06 10.80 0.32
CA CYS A 19 20.98 11.36 -0.47
C CYS A 19 19.99 10.29 -0.94
N LYS A 20 20.50 9.16 -1.43
CA LYS A 20 19.64 8.06 -1.85
C LYS A 20 18.84 7.49 -0.69
N MET A 21 19.46 7.31 0.45
CA MET A 21 18.76 6.83 1.62
C MET A 21 17.71 7.81 2.12
N LEU A 22 18.01 9.09 2.11
CA LEU A 22 17.04 10.11 2.50
C LEU A 22 15.85 10.15 1.56
N ILE A 23 16.07 10.03 0.26
CA ILE A 23 14.99 9.98 -0.72
C ILE A 23 14.10 8.77 -0.44
N ALA A 24 14.69 7.60 -0.19
CA ALA A 24 13.94 6.39 0.10
C ALA A 24 13.11 6.52 1.38
N LEU A 25 13.63 7.22 2.40
CA LEU A 25 12.88 7.44 3.63
C LEU A 25 11.69 8.39 3.44
N PHE A 26 11.84 9.40 2.57
CA PHE A 26 10.76 10.35 2.29
C PHE A 26 9.77 9.85 1.25
N ASP A 27 10.15 8.82 0.48
CA ASP A 27 9.31 8.25 -0.56
C ASP A 27 8.50 7.05 -0.09
N ASN A 28 8.41 6.84 1.22
CA ASN A 28 7.54 5.80 1.74
C ASN A 28 6.10 6.03 1.29
N VAL A 29 5.46 4.95 0.87
CA VAL A 29 4.10 4.98 0.37
C VAL A 29 3.19 4.35 1.40
N THR A 30 2.03 4.94 1.62
CA THR A 30 1.00 4.38 2.48
C THR A 30 -0.16 3.90 1.62
N VAL A 31 -0.49 2.61 1.76
CA VAL A 31 -1.66 2.02 1.14
C VAL A 31 -2.71 1.83 2.24
N THR A 32 -3.89 2.36 2.02
CA THR A 32 -5.01 2.28 2.96
C THR A 32 -6.09 1.38 2.38
N PHE A 33 -6.60 0.47 3.20
CA PHE A 33 -7.72 -0.41 2.85
C PHE A 33 -8.94 0.02 3.65
N ASP A 34 -9.91 0.60 2.97
CA ASP A 34 -11.17 1.03 3.54
C ASP A 34 -12.16 -0.13 3.46
N LEU A 35 -12.65 -0.58 4.59
CA LEU A 35 -13.53 -1.75 4.66
C LEU A 35 -14.95 -1.48 4.16
N ASN A 36 -15.27 -0.21 3.91
CA ASN A 36 -16.55 0.20 3.29
C ASN A 36 -17.76 -0.42 3.98
N GLY A 37 -17.82 -0.27 5.28
CA GLY A 37 -18.92 -0.81 6.09
C GLY A 37 -18.71 -2.23 6.56
N GLY A 38 -17.60 -2.86 6.20
CA GLY A 38 -17.25 -4.19 6.69
C GLY A 38 -16.40 -4.16 7.93
N HIS A 39 -15.95 -5.34 8.37
CA HIS A 39 -15.09 -5.48 9.52
C HIS A 39 -14.11 -6.65 9.33
N ILE A 40 -13.01 -6.59 10.03
CA ILE A 40 -12.04 -7.68 10.16
C ILE A 40 -11.85 -7.94 11.64
N ASN A 41 -12.13 -9.17 12.08
CA ASN A 41 -12.07 -9.56 13.49
C ASN A 41 -12.86 -8.59 14.40
N GLY A 42 -13.99 -8.11 13.91
CA GLY A 42 -14.85 -7.20 14.65
C GLY A 42 -14.46 -5.72 14.58
N SER A 43 -13.32 -5.39 13.96
CA SER A 43 -12.88 -4.01 13.83
C SER A 43 -13.33 -3.43 12.49
N THR A 44 -13.91 -2.23 12.53
CA THR A 44 -14.31 -1.49 11.33
C THR A 44 -13.24 -0.50 10.87
N GLU A 45 -12.11 -0.46 11.53
CA GLU A 45 -11.05 0.48 11.21
C GLU A 45 -10.37 0.14 9.90
N LYS A 46 -9.90 1.16 9.21
CA LYS A 46 -9.11 1.00 8.00
C LYS A 46 -7.80 0.31 8.32
N VAL A 47 -7.33 -0.51 7.39
CA VAL A 47 -6.03 -1.19 7.49
C VAL A 47 -5.03 -0.41 6.66
N THR A 48 -3.86 -0.16 7.20
CA THR A 48 -2.81 0.54 6.46
C THR A 48 -1.55 -0.31 6.34
N ARG A 49 -0.84 -0.10 5.25
CA ARG A 49 0.48 -0.69 5.00
C ARG A 49 1.40 0.43 4.53
N THR A 50 2.60 0.48 5.05
CA THR A 50 3.58 1.50 4.67
C THR A 50 4.87 0.82 4.27
N GLY A 51 5.45 1.25 3.17
CA GLY A 51 6.69 0.69 2.67
C GLY A 51 7.22 1.45 1.47
N ASN A 52 8.25 0.90 0.86
CA ASN A 52 8.86 1.53 -0.31
C ASN A 52 8.17 1.10 -1.59
N PRO A 53 8.16 1.96 -2.62
CA PRO A 53 7.64 1.57 -3.93
C PRO A 53 8.27 0.26 -4.41
N GLU A 54 7.47 -0.55 -5.09
CA GLU A 54 7.85 -1.85 -5.66
C GLU A 54 8.04 -2.98 -4.65
N ASP A 55 8.12 -2.70 -3.36
CA ASP A 55 8.15 -3.77 -2.35
C ASP A 55 6.79 -4.46 -2.28
N GLU A 56 6.83 -5.76 -2.01
CA GLU A 56 5.61 -6.54 -1.81
C GLU A 56 5.14 -6.46 -0.35
N PHE A 57 3.83 -6.57 -0.17
CA PHE A 57 3.24 -6.66 1.16
C PHE A 57 2.03 -7.58 1.12
N LEU A 58 1.69 -8.16 2.27
CA LEU A 58 0.52 -9.01 2.38
C LEU A 58 -0.75 -8.17 2.39
N LEU A 59 -1.74 -8.58 1.61
CA LEU A 59 -3.06 -8.00 1.67
C LEU A 59 -3.67 -8.25 3.05
N PRO A 60 -4.56 -7.37 3.51
CA PRO A 60 -5.30 -7.65 4.73
C PRO A 60 -6.20 -8.86 4.54
N GLN A 61 -6.62 -9.45 5.64
CA GLN A 61 -7.60 -10.52 5.63
C GLN A 61 -8.88 -10.02 4.94
N ASN A 62 -9.58 -10.92 4.25
CA ASN A 62 -10.85 -10.55 3.63
C ASN A 62 -11.83 -10.08 4.70
N PRO A 63 -12.41 -8.89 4.53
CA PRO A 63 -13.37 -8.39 5.50
C PRO A 63 -14.72 -9.09 5.35
N PHE A 64 -15.55 -8.93 6.37
CA PHE A 64 -16.93 -9.38 6.38
C PHE A 64 -17.84 -8.19 6.51
N LYS A 65 -19.04 -8.30 5.98
CA LYS A 65 -20.09 -7.30 6.19
C LYS A 65 -21.33 -8.00 6.69
N ASN A 66 -21.86 -7.51 7.82
CA ASN A 66 -23.02 -8.11 8.44
C ASN A 66 -24.24 -8.00 7.53
N ALA A 67 -25.04 -9.07 7.50
CA ALA A 67 -26.30 -9.04 6.83
C ALA A 67 -27.23 -8.01 7.48
N HIS A 68 -28.04 -7.35 6.65
CA HIS A 68 -29.06 -6.42 7.13
C HIS A 68 -30.41 -6.87 6.59
N ALA A 69 -31.32 -7.21 7.48
CA ALA A 69 -32.60 -7.82 7.11
C ALA A 69 -32.37 -9.08 6.25
N SER A 70 -32.90 -9.12 5.03
CA SER A 70 -32.70 -10.24 4.12
C SER A 70 -31.49 -10.04 3.18
N THR A 71 -30.76 -8.97 3.33
CA THR A 71 -29.63 -8.65 2.45
C THR A 71 -28.34 -9.23 3.01
N ARG A 72 -27.66 -10.02 2.20
CA ARG A 72 -26.33 -10.56 2.51
C ARG A 72 -25.30 -9.94 1.58
N TYR A 73 -24.08 -9.88 2.07
CA TYR A 73 -22.99 -9.27 1.31
C TYR A 73 -21.85 -10.27 1.14
N ARG A 74 -21.23 -10.22 -0.03
CA ARG A 74 -20.05 -10.99 -0.35
C ARG A 74 -18.91 -10.04 -0.67
N PHE A 75 -17.74 -10.30 -0.12
CA PHE A 75 -16.55 -9.53 -0.45
C PHE A 75 -16.01 -9.97 -1.81
N ASP A 76 -15.89 -9.02 -2.74
CA ASP A 76 -15.45 -9.29 -4.10
C ASP A 76 -14.09 -8.67 -4.44
N GLY A 77 -13.39 -8.14 -3.49
CA GLY A 77 -12.07 -7.60 -3.72
C GLY A 77 -11.97 -6.13 -3.38
N TRP A 78 -10.90 -5.53 -3.84
CA TRP A 78 -10.54 -4.15 -3.55
C TRP A 78 -10.55 -3.32 -4.83
N LYS A 79 -11.00 -2.09 -4.73
CA LYS A 79 -11.03 -1.15 -5.83
C LYS A 79 -10.35 0.14 -5.43
N ALA A 80 -9.51 0.68 -6.30
CA ALA A 80 -8.89 1.98 -6.05
C ALA A 80 -9.96 3.06 -5.96
N LYS A 81 -9.89 3.87 -4.91
CA LYS A 81 -10.84 4.95 -4.68
C LYS A 81 -10.70 6.05 -5.73
N GLU A 82 -9.47 6.36 -6.10
CA GLU A 82 -9.18 7.34 -7.12
C GLU A 82 -8.33 6.70 -8.19
N ARG A 83 -8.65 6.98 -9.45
CA ARG A 83 -7.89 6.47 -10.58
C ARG A 83 -7.21 7.63 -11.28
N SER A 84 -5.91 7.49 -11.47
CA SER A 84 -5.20 8.29 -12.46
C SER A 84 -5.42 7.67 -13.84
N TYR A 85 -5.58 8.46 -14.86
CA TYR A 85 -5.84 7.97 -16.21
C TYR A 85 -4.76 7.06 -16.75
N ASP A 86 -3.54 7.21 -16.26
CA ASP A 86 -2.38 6.47 -16.76
C ASP A 86 -1.97 5.32 -15.84
N PHE A 87 -2.80 4.98 -14.85
CA PHE A 87 -2.37 4.07 -13.80
C PHE A 87 -3.44 3.04 -13.48
N ASP A 88 -3.10 1.79 -13.72
CA ASP A 88 -3.97 0.67 -13.37
C ASP A 88 -3.52 0.10 -12.02
N TYR A 89 -4.12 0.59 -10.95
CA TYR A 89 -3.78 0.17 -9.60
C TYR A 89 -4.11 -1.30 -9.32
N GLU A 90 -4.99 -1.90 -10.11
CA GLU A 90 -5.39 -3.27 -9.91
C GLU A 90 -4.26 -4.25 -10.29
N THR A 91 -3.34 -3.83 -11.15
CA THR A 91 -2.19 -4.67 -11.52
C THR A 91 -1.23 -4.91 -10.36
N PHE A 92 -1.30 -4.09 -9.31
CA PHE A 92 -0.43 -4.25 -8.14
C PHE A 92 -0.92 -5.30 -7.17
N ILE A 93 -2.12 -5.84 -7.37
CA ILE A 93 -2.70 -6.85 -6.49
C ILE A 93 -2.65 -8.22 -7.16
N ASP A 94 -1.95 -9.16 -6.51
CA ASP A 94 -1.95 -10.56 -6.94
C ASP A 94 -2.95 -11.34 -6.07
N LYS A 95 -4.10 -11.62 -6.64
CA LYS A 95 -5.20 -12.27 -5.90
C LYS A 95 -4.87 -13.71 -5.51
N LYS A 96 -4.06 -14.41 -6.28
CA LYS A 96 -3.69 -15.80 -5.97
C LYS A 96 -2.79 -15.87 -4.75
N LYS A 97 -1.79 -15.01 -4.69
CA LYS A 97 -0.82 -14.99 -3.60
C LYS A 97 -1.27 -14.16 -2.41
N GLN A 98 -2.34 -13.38 -2.55
CA GLN A 98 -2.82 -12.45 -1.53
C GLN A 98 -1.76 -11.43 -1.15
N VAL A 99 -1.00 -10.99 -2.14
CA VAL A 99 0.02 -9.95 -1.98
C VAL A 99 -0.25 -8.80 -2.94
N ALA A 100 0.31 -7.66 -2.63
CA ALA A 100 0.27 -6.50 -3.49
C ALA A 100 1.64 -5.85 -3.50
N THR A 101 1.85 -4.95 -4.44
CA THR A 101 3.09 -4.20 -4.57
C THR A 101 2.79 -2.74 -4.27
N PHE A 102 3.66 -2.07 -3.50
CA PHE A 102 3.50 -0.66 -3.23
C PHE A 102 3.61 0.14 -4.52
N PRO A 103 2.64 1.00 -4.82
CA PRO A 103 2.73 1.92 -5.96
C PRO A 103 3.69 3.07 -5.68
N GLU A 104 3.82 4.00 -6.61
CA GLU A 104 4.71 5.15 -6.45
C GLU A 104 4.16 6.25 -5.55
N GLY A 105 2.88 6.23 -5.27
CA GLY A 105 2.23 7.22 -4.42
C GLY A 105 1.18 6.60 -3.53
N ASP A 106 0.75 7.34 -2.51
CA ASP A 106 -0.27 6.88 -1.59
C ASP A 106 -1.56 6.55 -2.34
N ILE A 107 -2.22 5.49 -1.90
CA ILE A 107 -3.47 5.05 -2.52
C ILE A 107 -4.40 4.50 -1.45
N THR A 108 -5.69 4.62 -1.71
CA THR A 108 -6.75 4.01 -0.90
C THR A 108 -7.51 3.02 -1.77
N TYR A 109 -7.58 1.79 -1.29
CA TYR A 109 -8.47 0.77 -1.83
C TYR A 109 -9.74 0.69 -1.01
N VAL A 110 -10.85 0.45 -1.66
CA VAL A 110 -12.15 0.32 -1.01
C VAL A 110 -12.69 -1.08 -1.26
N ALA A 111 -13.20 -1.72 -0.22
CA ALA A 111 -13.78 -3.05 -0.34
C ALA A 111 -15.01 -3.02 -1.26
N ILE A 112 -15.09 -4.01 -2.13
CA ILE A 112 -16.23 -4.18 -3.03
C ILE A 112 -17.16 -5.20 -2.40
N TRP A 113 -18.42 -4.79 -2.20
CA TRP A 113 -19.45 -5.65 -1.65
C TRP A 113 -20.50 -5.94 -2.71
N THR A 114 -20.77 -7.21 -2.89
CA THR A 114 -21.82 -7.67 -3.80
C THR A 114 -23.00 -8.21 -2.99
N ILE A 115 -24.18 -7.80 -3.35
CA ILE A 115 -25.40 -8.29 -2.69
C ILE A 115 -25.69 -9.70 -3.18
N VAL A 116 -25.87 -10.61 -2.23
CA VAL A 116 -26.20 -12.01 -2.50
C VAL A 116 -27.60 -12.28 -1.95
N GLN A 117 -28.47 -12.72 -2.81
CA GLN A 117 -29.85 -13.05 -2.44
C GLN A 117 -30.06 -14.55 -2.34
#